data_70b60d324b8793529069f154d7539cf1
#
_entry.id   70b60d324b8793529069f154d7539cf1
#
_cell.length_a   1.000
_cell.length_b   1.000
_cell.length_c   1.000
_cell.angle_alpha   90.00
_cell.angle_beta   90.00
_cell.angle_gamma   90.00
#
_symmetry.space_group_name_H-M   'P 1'
#
loop_
_entity.id
_entity.type
_entity.pdbx_description
1 polymer ?
#
loop_
_entity_poly.entity_id
_entity_poly.type
_entity_poly.pdbx_seq_one_letter_code
_entity_poly.pdbx_strand_id
1 'polypeptide(L)'
;MSRDPITCHVLNTLSGTPAANLPVTLTFLGSSNGNNASQSPITFNATTDADGRVKNWTATAATATTVSGVLSSLPTADSKTNWAVRFEVGPWYEAQGIESFWPEVEVKFTVKGRGREGEEDWRHYHVPVLLGPWNYSTYRGS
;
A
#
# COMPACT_ATOMS: atom_id res chain seq x y z
N MET A 1 18.06 3.26 7.66
CA MET A 1 16.93 4.01 7.10
C MET A 1 15.62 3.42 7.55
N SER A 2 14.78 4.25 8.08
CA SER A 2 13.47 3.80 8.52
C SER A 2 12.56 3.55 7.32
N ARG A 3 11.69 2.59 7.47
CA ARG A 3 10.64 2.31 6.49
C ARG A 3 9.38 3.09 6.86
N ASP A 4 8.52 3.31 5.90
CA ASP A 4 7.21 3.90 6.16
C ASP A 4 6.35 2.95 6.99
N PRO A 5 5.33 3.48 7.67
CA PRO A 5 4.44 2.65 8.50
C PRO A 5 3.61 1.64 7.71
N ILE A 6 3.46 1.85 6.42
CA ILE A 6 2.76 0.93 5.53
C ILE A 6 3.75 0.47 4.46
N THR A 7 3.88 -0.83 4.29
CA THR A 7 4.78 -1.43 3.29
C THR A 7 4.06 -2.56 2.57
N CYS A 8 4.61 -3.00 1.45
CA CYS A 8 4.07 -4.16 0.75
C CYS A 8 5.19 -5.01 0.17
N HIS A 9 4.81 -6.21 -0.25
CA HIS A 9 5.74 -7.18 -0.81
C HIS A 9 4.97 -8.06 -1.79
N VAL A 10 5.45 -8.18 -3.02
CA VAL A 10 4.76 -8.94 -4.06
C VAL A 10 5.64 -10.04 -4.57
N LEU A 11 5.14 -11.27 -4.49
CA LEU A 11 5.78 -12.45 -5.05
C LEU A 11 5.02 -12.86 -6.32
N ASN A 12 5.73 -13.02 -7.41
CA ASN A 12 5.14 -13.52 -8.66
C ASN A 12 5.14 -15.05 -8.59
N THR A 13 3.97 -15.64 -8.37
CA THR A 13 3.85 -17.09 -8.19
C THR A 13 4.07 -17.85 -9.49
N LEU A 14 3.90 -17.20 -10.63
CA LEU A 14 4.15 -17.85 -11.91
C LEU A 14 5.62 -18.22 -12.09
N SER A 15 6.51 -17.34 -11.66
CA SER A 15 7.96 -17.56 -11.76
C SER A 15 8.60 -18.02 -10.47
N GLY A 16 7.91 -17.84 -9.34
CA GLY A 16 8.47 -18.10 -8.03
C GLY A 16 9.49 -17.07 -7.58
N THR A 17 9.46 -15.87 -8.17
CA THR A 17 10.43 -14.81 -7.89
C THR A 17 9.71 -13.53 -7.47
N PRO A 18 10.42 -12.59 -6.81
CA PRO A 18 9.80 -11.31 -6.47
C PRO A 18 9.32 -10.55 -7.70
N ALA A 19 8.21 -9.85 -7.57
CA ALA A 19 7.68 -9.00 -8.65
C ALA A 19 8.38 -7.64 -8.58
N ALA A 20 9.52 -7.54 -9.25
CA ALA A 20 10.32 -6.32 -9.27
C ALA A 20 9.79 -5.33 -10.32
N ASN A 21 10.00 -4.05 -10.07
CA ASN A 21 9.62 -2.96 -10.99
C ASN A 21 8.13 -2.85 -11.24
N LEU A 22 7.31 -3.26 -10.29
CA LEU A 22 5.87 -3.17 -10.38
C LEU A 22 5.42 -1.83 -9.80
N PRO A 23 4.72 -0.99 -10.59
CA PRO A 23 4.21 0.28 -10.06
C PRO A 23 3.08 0.05 -9.07
N VAL A 24 3.09 0.83 -7.99
CA VAL A 24 2.14 0.69 -6.89
C VAL A 24 1.67 2.08 -6.46
N THR A 25 0.38 2.21 -6.17
CA THR A 25 -0.20 3.43 -5.64
C THR A 25 -0.84 3.16 -4.30
N LEU A 26 -0.51 3.97 -3.30
CA LEU A 26 -1.14 3.91 -1.99
C LEU A 26 -2.03 5.13 -1.83
N THR A 27 -3.29 4.91 -1.46
CA THR A 27 -4.27 5.98 -1.31
C THR A 27 -4.81 6.01 0.11
N PHE A 28 -4.77 7.20 0.73
CA PHE A 28 -5.43 7.43 2.01
C PHE A 28 -6.90 7.75 1.73
N LEU A 29 -7.80 6.90 2.21
CA LEU A 29 -9.23 7.02 1.95
C LEU A 29 -9.97 7.77 3.07
N GLY A 30 -9.32 8.01 4.20
CA GLY A 30 -9.91 8.76 5.28
C GLY A 30 -10.33 7.89 6.45
N SER A 31 -11.15 8.47 7.34
CA SER A 31 -11.60 7.79 8.55
C SER A 31 -12.55 6.63 8.22
N SER A 32 -12.40 5.54 8.96
CA SER A 32 -13.25 4.36 8.76
C SER A 32 -14.70 4.58 9.22
N ASN A 33 -14.99 5.63 10.00
CA ASN A 33 -16.38 5.93 10.39
C ASN A 33 -17.10 6.86 9.42
N GLY A 34 -16.53 7.10 8.26
CA GLY A 34 -17.27 7.68 7.16
C GLY A 34 -17.48 9.19 7.18
N ASN A 35 -16.77 9.92 8.02
CA ASN A 35 -16.99 11.34 8.18
C ASN A 35 -16.09 12.22 7.32
N ASN A 36 -15.47 11.65 6.29
CA ASN A 36 -14.50 12.37 5.48
C ASN A 36 -14.93 12.56 4.04
N ALA A 37 -16.23 12.66 3.80
CA ALA A 37 -16.75 12.72 2.44
C ALA A 37 -16.25 13.95 1.66
N SER A 38 -15.84 15.00 2.36
CA SER A 38 -15.36 16.22 1.72
C SER A 38 -13.85 16.25 1.51
N GLN A 39 -13.12 15.27 2.02
CA GLN A 39 -11.67 15.25 1.87
C GLN A 39 -11.26 14.56 0.58
N SER A 40 -10.35 15.22 -0.16
CA SER A 40 -9.76 14.59 -1.32
C SER A 40 -8.80 13.49 -0.88
N PRO A 41 -8.79 12.35 -1.58
CA PRO A 41 -7.82 11.31 -1.27
C PRO A 41 -6.38 11.81 -1.44
N ILE A 42 -5.51 11.35 -0.59
CA ILE A 42 -4.07 11.62 -0.69
C ILE A 42 -3.42 10.37 -1.26
N THR A 43 -2.68 10.53 -2.34
CA THR A 43 -2.05 9.39 -3.01
C THR A 43 -0.54 9.46 -2.95
N PHE A 44 0.06 8.28 -2.94
CA PHE A 44 1.51 8.11 -2.91
C PHE A 44 1.88 7.07 -3.97
N ASN A 45 3.04 7.24 -4.59
CA ASN A 45 3.54 6.31 -5.60
C ASN A 45 4.79 5.62 -5.13
N ALA A 46 4.99 4.43 -5.66
CA ALA A 46 6.25 3.71 -5.51
C ALA A 46 6.35 2.66 -6.62
N THR A 47 7.52 2.07 -6.73
CA THR A 47 7.76 0.94 -7.62
C THR A 47 8.47 -0.11 -6.78
N THR A 48 8.07 -1.38 -6.90
CA THR A 48 8.71 -2.43 -6.12
C THR A 48 10.19 -2.54 -6.48
N ASP A 49 11.00 -2.85 -5.50
CA ASP A 49 12.43 -3.03 -5.70
C ASP A 49 12.75 -4.45 -6.19
N ALA A 50 14.03 -4.81 -6.24
CA ALA A 50 14.46 -6.12 -6.73
C ALA A 50 13.91 -7.26 -5.88
N ASP A 51 13.56 -6.99 -4.63
CA ASP A 51 12.95 -7.97 -3.74
C ASP A 51 11.44 -7.98 -3.79
N GLY A 52 10.84 -7.17 -4.67
CA GLY A 52 9.39 -7.05 -4.77
C GLY A 52 8.76 -6.24 -3.66
N ARG A 53 9.53 -5.41 -2.97
CA ARG A 53 9.09 -4.67 -1.80
C ARG A 53 8.95 -3.18 -2.07
N VAL A 54 8.02 -2.57 -1.37
CA VAL A 54 7.95 -1.11 -1.24
C VAL A 54 8.10 -0.80 0.24
N LYS A 55 9.14 -0.06 0.57
CA LYS A 55 9.42 0.34 1.96
C LYS A 55 9.10 1.81 2.20
N ASN A 56 9.14 2.62 1.17
CA ASN A 56 8.91 4.06 1.27
C ASN A 56 8.10 4.55 0.08
N TRP A 57 7.28 5.55 0.33
CA TRP A 57 6.36 6.09 -0.67
C TRP A 57 6.66 7.56 -0.93
N THR A 58 6.32 8.02 -2.13
CA THR A 58 6.48 9.41 -2.53
C THR A 58 5.11 10.01 -2.82
N ALA A 59 4.81 11.15 -2.21
CA ALA A 59 3.54 11.84 -2.45
C ALA A 59 3.42 12.25 -3.91
N THR A 60 2.24 12.08 -4.49
CA THR A 60 1.98 12.43 -5.89
C THR A 60 1.66 13.91 -6.06
N ALA A 61 1.15 14.56 -5.01
CA ALA A 61 0.76 15.95 -5.08
C ALA A 61 1.91 16.86 -4.69
N ALA A 62 1.80 18.14 -5.03
CA ALA A 62 2.81 19.14 -4.71
C ALA A 62 2.96 19.39 -3.20
N THR A 63 1.99 18.96 -2.40
CA THR A 63 2.08 19.08 -0.95
C THR A 63 3.07 18.04 -0.43
N ALA A 64 4.08 18.51 0.26
CA ALA A 64 5.14 17.66 0.77
C ALA A 64 4.66 16.94 2.04
N THR A 65 3.87 15.89 1.87
CA THR A 65 3.45 15.07 3.00
C THR A 65 4.04 13.66 2.88
N THR A 66 4.04 12.94 3.99
CA THR A 66 4.51 11.55 4.03
C THR A 66 3.41 10.69 4.63
N VAL A 67 3.52 9.38 4.46
CA VAL A 67 2.58 8.46 5.08
C VAL A 67 2.61 8.64 6.60
N SER A 68 3.81 8.74 7.17
CA SER A 68 3.95 9.03 8.61
C SER A 68 3.29 10.35 8.99
N GLY A 69 3.43 11.37 8.14
CA GLY A 69 2.82 12.69 8.40
C GLY A 69 1.31 12.61 8.44
N VAL A 70 0.70 11.89 7.51
CA VAL A 70 -0.75 11.70 7.48
C VAL A 70 -1.22 11.00 8.75
N LEU A 71 -0.57 9.91 9.12
CA LEU A 71 -0.96 9.14 10.31
C LEU A 71 -0.75 9.93 11.59
N SER A 72 0.39 10.59 11.73
CA SER A 72 0.71 11.30 12.97
C SER A 72 -0.18 12.52 13.21
N SER A 73 -0.84 13.02 12.16
CA SER A 73 -1.77 14.15 12.29
C SER A 73 -3.17 13.75 12.70
N LEU A 74 -3.46 12.46 12.84
CA LEU A 74 -4.79 11.99 13.24
C LEU A 74 -5.10 12.41 14.68
N PRO A 75 -6.39 12.62 15.01
CA PRO A 75 -6.76 13.27 16.28
C PRO A 75 -6.52 12.44 17.52
N THR A 76 -6.60 11.11 17.43
CA THR A 76 -6.48 10.24 18.61
C THR A 76 -5.59 9.05 18.35
N ALA A 77 -5.05 8.46 19.41
CA ALA A 77 -4.18 7.29 19.31
C ALA A 77 -4.90 6.04 18.78
N ASP A 78 -6.23 6.00 18.91
CA ASP A 78 -7.02 4.87 18.42
C ASP A 78 -7.78 5.18 17.13
N SER A 79 -7.38 6.22 16.42
CA SER A 79 -7.97 6.54 15.14
C SER A 79 -7.87 5.35 14.18
N LYS A 80 -8.94 5.15 13.41
CA LYS A 80 -8.96 4.11 12.38
C LYS A 80 -9.14 4.78 11.02
N THR A 81 -8.28 4.42 10.07
CA THR A 81 -8.34 4.99 8.74
C THR A 81 -8.30 3.89 7.70
N ASN A 82 -8.93 4.14 6.57
CA ASN A 82 -8.95 3.20 5.46
C ASN A 82 -7.96 3.64 4.40
N TRP A 83 -7.30 2.67 3.82
CA TRP A 83 -6.28 2.86 2.80
C TRP A 83 -6.50 1.85 1.69
N ALA A 84 -6.01 2.17 0.50
CA ALA A 84 -6.01 1.24 -0.63
C ALA A 84 -4.61 1.18 -1.21
N VAL A 85 -4.13 -0.02 -1.48
CA VAL A 85 -2.89 -0.22 -2.22
C VAL A 85 -3.26 -0.88 -3.54
N ARG A 86 -2.86 -0.26 -4.66
CA ARG A 86 -3.18 -0.74 -6.00
C ARG A 86 -1.90 -1.08 -6.75
N PHE A 87 -1.87 -2.27 -7.28
CA PHE A 87 -0.74 -2.81 -8.04
C PHE A 87 -1.13 -2.87 -9.51
N GLU A 88 -0.30 -2.28 -10.39
CA GLU A 88 -0.56 -2.20 -11.83
C GLU A 88 -0.12 -3.49 -12.53
N VAL A 89 -0.76 -4.58 -12.17
CA VAL A 89 -0.32 -5.92 -12.55
C VAL A 89 -0.59 -6.26 -14.03
N GLY A 90 -1.68 -5.71 -14.61
CA GLY A 90 -2.01 -5.97 -16.02
C GLY A 90 -0.89 -5.54 -16.95
N PRO A 91 -0.56 -4.24 -16.97
CA PRO A 91 0.54 -3.77 -17.81
C PRO A 91 1.88 -4.43 -17.48
N TRP A 92 2.11 -4.73 -16.19
CA TRP A 92 3.36 -5.35 -15.76
C TRP A 92 3.54 -6.75 -16.38
N TYR A 93 2.47 -7.57 -16.35
CA TYR A 93 2.53 -8.88 -17.00
C TYR A 93 2.58 -8.77 -18.53
N GLU A 94 1.81 -7.83 -19.09
CA GLU A 94 1.77 -7.66 -20.55
C GLU A 94 3.13 -7.27 -21.11
N ALA A 95 3.89 -6.47 -20.37
CA ALA A 95 5.24 -6.11 -20.78
C ALA A 95 6.17 -7.32 -20.86
N GLN A 96 5.81 -8.43 -20.23
CA GLN A 96 6.55 -9.69 -20.26
C GLN A 96 5.93 -10.69 -21.21
N GLY A 97 4.93 -10.29 -22.02
CA GLY A 97 4.25 -11.18 -22.91
C GLY A 97 3.27 -12.13 -22.26
N ILE A 98 2.81 -11.80 -21.06
CA ILE A 98 1.89 -12.64 -20.28
C ILE A 98 0.56 -11.92 -20.17
N GLU A 99 -0.53 -12.61 -20.53
CA GLU A 99 -1.86 -12.06 -20.41
C GLU A 99 -2.33 -12.18 -18.95
N SER A 100 -2.75 -11.07 -18.38
CA SER A 100 -3.26 -11.03 -17.01
C SER A 100 -4.79 -10.95 -17.03
N PHE A 101 -5.42 -11.76 -16.21
CA PHE A 101 -6.87 -11.66 -16.00
C PHE A 101 -7.25 -10.36 -15.27
N TRP A 102 -6.32 -9.83 -14.48
CA TRP A 102 -6.53 -8.64 -13.68
C TRP A 102 -5.93 -7.43 -14.38
N PRO A 103 -6.71 -6.34 -14.60
CA PRO A 103 -6.07 -5.09 -15.07
C PRO A 103 -5.21 -4.47 -13.98
N GLU A 104 -5.62 -4.67 -12.74
CA GLU A 104 -4.92 -4.20 -11.55
C GLU A 104 -5.37 -5.05 -10.38
N VAL A 105 -4.64 -5.01 -9.28
CA VAL A 105 -5.04 -5.62 -8.01
C VAL A 105 -5.08 -4.51 -6.98
N GLU A 106 -6.22 -4.33 -6.33
CA GLU A 106 -6.36 -3.32 -5.28
C GLU A 106 -6.77 -3.99 -3.98
N VAL A 107 -6.05 -3.67 -2.92
CA VAL A 107 -6.32 -4.19 -1.58
C VAL A 107 -6.68 -3.02 -0.68
N LYS A 108 -7.87 -3.06 -0.09
CA LYS A 108 -8.29 -2.06 0.88
C LYS A 108 -8.12 -2.61 2.28
N PHE A 109 -7.61 -1.79 3.17
CA PHE A 109 -7.34 -2.23 4.53
C PHE A 109 -7.50 -1.08 5.50
N THR A 110 -7.65 -1.43 6.77
CA THR A 110 -7.84 -0.45 7.85
C THR A 110 -6.59 -0.39 8.70
N VAL A 111 -6.12 0.83 8.94
CA VAL A 111 -4.98 1.09 9.81
C VAL A 111 -5.51 1.67 11.11
N LYS A 112 -5.12 1.05 12.22
CA LYS A 112 -5.44 1.56 13.56
C LYS A 112 -4.21 2.23 14.14
N GLY A 113 -4.42 3.41 14.71
CA GLY A 113 -3.32 4.15 15.35
C GLY A 113 -2.79 5.25 14.46
N ARG A 114 -1.90 6.05 15.04
CA ARG A 114 -1.32 7.24 14.42
C ARG A 114 0.13 7.07 13.99
N GLY A 115 0.69 5.91 14.21
CA GLY A 115 2.10 5.68 13.89
C GLY A 115 3.06 6.42 14.80
N ARG A 116 2.61 6.93 15.95
CA ARG A 116 3.47 7.61 16.90
C ARG A 116 4.10 6.58 17.82
N GLU A 117 5.42 6.64 17.90
CA GLU A 117 6.17 5.73 18.73
C GLU A 117 5.72 5.84 20.19
N GLY A 118 5.58 4.69 20.85
CA GLY A 118 5.15 4.62 22.24
C GLY A 118 3.66 4.54 22.44
N GLU A 119 2.85 4.76 21.42
CA GLU A 119 1.41 4.62 21.54
C GLU A 119 0.99 3.16 21.45
N GLU A 120 0.03 2.79 22.30
CA GLU A 120 -0.35 1.38 22.48
C GLU A 120 -0.89 0.73 21.21
N ASP A 121 -1.63 1.49 20.42
CA ASP A 121 -2.25 0.94 19.22
C ASP A 121 -1.35 0.98 18.00
N TRP A 122 -0.13 1.48 18.13
CA TRP A 122 0.77 1.57 17.00
C TRP A 122 1.21 0.19 16.54
N ARG A 123 1.09 -0.05 15.25
CA ARG A 123 1.56 -1.27 14.60
C ARG A 123 2.13 -0.89 13.24
N HIS A 124 3.09 -1.65 12.79
CA HIS A 124 3.53 -1.58 11.41
C HIS A 124 2.53 -2.39 10.57
N TYR A 125 2.15 -1.84 9.42
CA TYR A 125 1.20 -2.49 8.52
C TYR A 125 1.91 -2.95 7.26
N HIS A 126 1.85 -4.24 6.99
CA HIS A 126 2.51 -4.86 5.86
C HIS A 126 1.51 -5.66 5.05
N VAL A 127 1.49 -5.45 3.72
CA VAL A 127 0.55 -6.08 2.81
C VAL A 127 1.32 -6.98 1.85
N PRO A 128 1.45 -8.27 2.15
CA PRO A 128 2.06 -9.23 1.22
C PRO A 128 1.03 -9.66 0.18
N VAL A 129 1.47 -9.85 -1.06
CA VAL A 129 0.61 -10.31 -2.15
C VAL A 129 1.30 -11.46 -2.86
N LEU A 130 0.60 -12.57 -2.99
CA LEU A 130 0.99 -13.67 -3.85
C LEU A 130 0.26 -13.47 -5.16
N LEU A 131 0.98 -13.07 -6.21
CA LEU A 131 0.40 -12.61 -7.45
C LEU A 131 0.60 -13.62 -8.56
N GLY A 132 -0.48 -13.93 -9.29
CA GLY A 132 -0.42 -14.69 -10.53
C GLY A 132 -1.24 -14.01 -11.60
N PRO A 133 -1.08 -14.42 -12.88
CA PRO A 133 -1.86 -13.80 -13.96
C PRO A 133 -3.36 -14.06 -13.85
N TRP A 134 -3.77 -15.13 -13.15
CA TRP A 134 -5.18 -15.51 -13.03
C TRP A 134 -5.65 -15.67 -11.60
N ASN A 135 -4.77 -15.42 -10.60
CA ASN A 135 -5.14 -15.51 -9.21
C ASN A 135 -4.24 -14.60 -8.37
N TYR A 136 -4.73 -14.23 -7.21
CA TYR A 136 -3.88 -13.57 -6.24
C TYR A 136 -4.45 -13.79 -4.86
N SER A 137 -3.60 -13.66 -3.86
CA SER A 137 -4.03 -13.68 -2.47
C SER A 137 -3.24 -12.66 -1.68
N THR A 138 -3.81 -12.22 -0.57
CA THR A 138 -3.17 -11.27 0.30
C THR A 138 -3.57 -11.57 1.74
N TYR A 139 -2.80 -11.05 2.67
CA TYR A 139 -3.09 -11.21 4.09
C TYR A 139 -2.40 -10.10 4.85
N ARG A 140 -2.74 -9.95 6.13
CA ARG A 140 -2.06 -8.98 6.96
C ARG A 140 -0.72 -9.57 7.41
N GLY A 141 0.35 -9.02 6.88
CA GLY A 141 1.70 -9.45 7.24
C GLY A 141 2.12 -8.88 8.59
N SER A 142 3.20 -9.38 9.10
CA SER A 142 3.75 -8.92 10.38
C SER A 142 4.79 -7.82 10.20
#